data_0f10fdbf4013c52b90d030a9107497a1
#
_entry.id   0f10fdbf4013c52b90d030a9107497a1
#
_cell.length_a   1.000
_cell.length_b   1.000
_cell.length_c   1.000
_cell.angle_alpha   90.00
_cell.angle_beta   90.00
_cell.angle_gamma   90.00
#
_symmetry.space_group_name_H-M   'P 1'
#
loop_
_entity.id
_entity.type
_entity.pdbx_description
1 polymer ?
#
loop_
_entity_poly.entity_id
_entity_poly.type
_entity_poly.pdbx_seq_one_letter_code
_entity_poly.pdbx_strand_id
1 'polypeptide(L)'
;MKYIRNFCIIAHIDHGKSTLADRLLDFTGAVTEREKQDQILDGMDLERERGITIKSHAIQMEYPHEGQEYVLNLIDTPGHVDFSYEVSRSIAACEGALLIVDAAQSIQAQTISNLYLALENDLEIIPVLNKVDLPSANPEEVTDDIVDLLGCAPEDVIPASAKTGLGIQEILTAIIERVPQPKGSPDEPLQALIFDSVYNPFRGIETYFRILNGTISKGQKIQFIATQNTYNVDEIGTLKLKQEPKKTIKAGDVGYLITGIKDAKEVKVGDTITTPDNPTQNAVDGFEEVKPMVFAGIYPVDTEDYEELRSSMEKLQLNDASLVFLPESSAALGFGFRCGFLGMLHLEIIQERLEREFNMSVITTVPNVSYHAYVRKDVDDKILVNNPSDLPDPSALDRVEEPFIKAAIITKADFVGNVMSLCIEKRGVITNQTYLTTERVELTFDMPLAEIVFDFYDRLKTVSKGYASFDYSPIGMRPSKLVKVDILLNGSQVDALSALIHADNAYNIGKKMCEKLRQLIPRQQFDVPIQAAIGAKIISRETIKAVRKDVTAKCYGGDISRKRKLLEKQKKGKKKMRQVGNVEIPQEAFMAVLKLND
;
A
#
# COMPACT_ATOMS: atom_id res chain seq x y z
N MET A 1 -16.16 31.83 -5.78
CA MET A 1 -14.76 31.34 -5.80
C MET A 1 -13.83 32.16 -4.91
N LYS A 2 -13.96 33.49 -4.82
CA LYS A 2 -13.04 34.35 -4.02
C LYS A 2 -12.82 33.88 -2.57
N TYR A 3 -13.83 33.28 -1.96
CA TYR A 3 -13.82 32.82 -0.57
C TYR A 3 -13.71 31.30 -0.40
N ILE A 4 -13.31 30.56 -1.46
CA ILE A 4 -13.07 29.12 -1.40
C ILE A 4 -11.57 28.86 -1.32
N ARG A 5 -11.15 27.91 -0.47
CA ARG A 5 -9.78 27.40 -0.38
C ARG A 5 -9.81 25.89 -0.36
N ASN A 6 -9.17 25.27 -1.35
CA ASN A 6 -9.01 23.82 -1.41
C ASN A 6 -7.57 23.50 -1.05
N PHE A 7 -7.38 22.71 -0.04
CA PHE A 7 -6.04 22.34 0.45
C PHE A 7 -6.00 20.90 0.95
N CYS A 8 -4.81 20.33 0.93
CA CYS A 8 -4.52 19.02 1.49
C CYS A 8 -3.50 19.12 2.63
N ILE A 9 -3.34 18.02 3.35
CA ILE A 9 -2.32 17.89 4.38
C ILE A 9 -1.33 16.82 3.93
N ILE A 10 -0.07 17.20 3.76
CA ILE A 10 1.03 16.29 3.44
C ILE A 10 1.95 16.15 4.66
N ALA A 11 2.23 14.93 5.04
CA ALA A 11 3.01 14.61 6.23
C ALA A 11 3.63 13.23 6.11
N HIS A 12 4.71 13.00 6.85
CA HIS A 12 5.17 11.65 7.12
C HIS A 12 4.25 10.95 8.13
N ILE A 13 4.29 9.61 8.16
CA ILE A 13 3.58 8.80 9.16
C ILE A 13 3.97 9.27 10.56
N ASP A 14 3.00 9.33 11.48
CA ASP A 14 3.17 9.76 12.87
C ASP A 14 3.57 11.24 13.08
N HIS A 15 3.65 12.09 12.05
CA HIS A 15 3.87 13.55 12.22
C HIS A 15 2.63 14.29 12.73
N GLY A 16 1.49 13.63 12.90
CA GLY A 16 0.28 14.18 13.51
C GLY A 16 -0.73 14.75 12.52
N LYS A 17 -0.78 14.23 11.30
CA LYS A 17 -1.70 14.62 10.23
C LYS A 17 -3.16 14.55 10.67
N SER A 18 -3.66 13.37 11.07
CA SER A 18 -5.06 13.16 11.48
C SER A 18 -5.42 13.98 12.73
N THR A 19 -4.49 14.11 13.69
CA THR A 19 -4.71 14.94 14.87
C THR A 19 -4.84 16.44 14.50
N LEU A 20 -4.07 16.93 13.53
CA LEU A 20 -4.19 18.31 13.06
C LEU A 20 -5.52 18.51 12.33
N ALA A 21 -5.91 17.57 11.47
CA ALA A 21 -7.21 17.60 10.79
C ALA A 21 -8.36 17.69 11.80
N ASP A 22 -8.36 16.86 12.85
CA ASP A 22 -9.34 16.90 13.94
C ASP A 22 -9.41 18.28 14.60
N ARG A 23 -8.25 18.92 14.85
CA ARG A 23 -8.21 20.25 15.46
C ARG A 23 -8.73 21.35 14.54
N LEU A 24 -8.47 21.27 13.25
CA LEU A 24 -9.04 22.20 12.27
C LEU A 24 -10.58 22.08 12.25
N LEU A 25 -11.11 20.85 12.28
CA LEU A 25 -12.55 20.57 12.36
C LEU A 25 -13.18 21.09 13.65
N ASP A 26 -12.53 20.88 14.78
CA ASP A 26 -12.97 21.39 16.08
C ASP A 26 -13.03 22.92 16.10
N PHE A 27 -11.95 23.56 15.66
CA PHE A 27 -11.80 25.01 15.73
C PHE A 27 -12.75 25.74 14.79
N THR A 28 -13.07 25.16 13.64
CA THR A 28 -14.05 25.69 12.69
C THR A 28 -15.49 25.38 13.07
N GLY A 29 -15.72 24.56 14.12
CA GLY A 29 -17.06 24.12 14.54
C GLY A 29 -17.73 23.17 13.54
N ALA A 30 -16.98 22.57 12.63
CA ALA A 30 -17.48 21.57 11.69
C ALA A 30 -17.94 20.29 12.38
N VAL A 31 -17.47 20.04 13.61
CA VAL A 31 -17.79 18.89 14.46
C VAL A 31 -18.45 19.39 15.75
N THR A 32 -19.60 18.79 16.09
CA THR A 32 -20.28 19.08 17.35
C THR A 32 -19.63 18.32 18.52
N GLU A 33 -19.77 18.82 19.76
CA GLU A 33 -19.27 18.17 20.97
C GLU A 33 -19.71 16.70 21.15
N ARG A 34 -20.83 16.32 20.55
CA ARG A 34 -21.36 14.94 20.62
C ARG A 34 -20.76 14.02 19.55
N GLU A 35 -20.22 14.59 18.49
CA GLU A 35 -19.61 13.86 17.36
C GLU A 35 -18.10 13.79 17.49
N LYS A 36 -17.52 14.46 18.50
CA LYS A 36 -16.07 14.43 18.75
C LYS A 36 -15.60 13.02 19.08
N GLN A 37 -14.67 12.55 18.29
CA GLN A 37 -13.87 11.34 18.51
C GLN A 37 -12.48 11.57 17.94
N ASP A 38 -11.51 10.84 18.42
CA ASP A 38 -10.16 10.89 17.88
C ASP A 38 -10.13 10.31 16.46
N GLN A 39 -9.38 10.93 15.57
CA GLN A 39 -9.22 10.52 14.16
C GLN A 39 -10.59 10.42 13.44
N ILE A 40 -11.35 11.52 13.48
CA ILE A 40 -12.73 11.54 12.98
C ILE A 40 -12.83 11.31 11.47
N LEU A 41 -11.78 11.68 10.71
CA LEU A 41 -11.70 11.44 9.27
C LEU A 41 -11.26 10.01 8.93
N ASP A 42 -10.57 9.32 9.85
CA ASP A 42 -10.19 7.93 9.66
C ASP A 42 -11.43 7.03 9.87
N GLY A 43 -12.15 6.76 8.78
CA GLY A 43 -13.45 6.10 8.80
C GLY A 43 -13.42 4.61 9.10
N MET A 44 -12.27 3.95 8.90
CA MET A 44 -12.09 2.53 9.15
C MET A 44 -11.46 2.29 10.52
N ASP A 45 -11.91 1.23 11.22
CA ASP A 45 -11.27 0.81 12.47
C ASP A 45 -9.79 0.48 12.27
N LEU A 46 -9.45 -0.04 11.10
CA LEU A 46 -8.08 -0.38 10.69
C LEU A 46 -7.18 0.86 10.58
N GLU A 47 -7.69 1.98 10.07
CA GLU A 47 -6.97 3.25 10.00
C GLU A 47 -6.61 3.74 11.41
N ARG A 48 -7.58 3.70 12.33
CA ARG A 48 -7.39 4.13 13.73
C ARG A 48 -6.43 3.23 14.49
N GLU A 49 -6.53 1.90 14.31
CA GLU A 49 -5.63 0.94 14.98
C GLU A 49 -4.19 1.07 14.51
N ARG A 50 -3.98 1.30 13.21
CA ARG A 50 -2.64 1.42 12.62
C ARG A 50 -2.09 2.84 12.65
N GLY A 51 -2.92 3.84 12.96
CA GLY A 51 -2.54 5.26 12.96
C GLY A 51 -2.19 5.81 11.58
N ILE A 52 -2.75 5.23 10.52
CA ILE A 52 -2.49 5.63 9.13
C ILE A 52 -3.81 5.89 8.40
N THR A 53 -3.86 6.93 7.60
CA THR A 53 -4.96 7.15 6.65
C THR A 53 -4.74 6.24 5.44
N ILE A 54 -5.74 5.42 5.12
CA ILE A 54 -5.74 4.51 3.97
C ILE A 54 -6.46 5.14 2.80
N LYS A 55 -7.62 5.77 3.05
CA LYS A 55 -8.44 6.44 2.05
C LYS A 55 -8.40 7.94 2.19
N SER A 56 -8.43 8.64 1.07
CA SER A 56 -8.63 10.09 1.05
C SER A 56 -10.03 10.45 1.51
N HIS A 57 -10.14 11.46 2.37
CA HIS A 57 -11.43 12.01 2.80
C HIS A 57 -11.48 13.50 2.49
N ALA A 58 -12.59 13.95 1.93
CA ALA A 58 -12.82 15.38 1.72
C ALA A 58 -13.87 15.90 2.69
N ILE A 59 -13.60 17.04 3.30
CA ILE A 59 -14.54 17.68 4.21
C ILE A 59 -14.54 19.20 4.02
N GLN A 60 -15.73 19.76 4.01
CA GLN A 60 -15.98 21.19 3.90
C GLN A 60 -16.16 21.80 5.29
N MET A 61 -15.40 22.85 5.56
CA MET A 61 -15.48 23.69 6.75
C MET A 61 -15.88 25.11 6.37
N GLU A 62 -16.57 25.81 7.25
CA GLU A 62 -16.90 27.22 7.13
C GLU A 62 -16.15 27.98 8.22
N TYR A 63 -15.44 29.06 7.86
CA TYR A 63 -14.67 29.82 8.82
C TYR A 63 -14.79 31.34 8.57
N PRO A 64 -15.23 32.13 9.57
CA PRO A 64 -15.33 33.57 9.45
C PRO A 64 -13.94 34.24 9.62
N HIS A 65 -13.53 35.04 8.65
CA HIS A 65 -12.30 35.79 8.69
C HIS A 65 -12.55 37.21 8.15
N GLU A 66 -12.14 38.26 8.89
CA GLU A 66 -12.32 39.70 8.54
C GLU A 66 -13.74 40.05 8.07
N GLY A 67 -14.76 39.48 8.71
CA GLY A 67 -16.16 39.74 8.40
C GLY A 67 -16.69 39.09 7.11
N GLN A 68 -15.91 38.20 6.51
CA GLN A 68 -16.29 37.34 5.37
C GLN A 68 -16.32 35.91 5.82
N GLU A 69 -17.21 35.12 5.20
CA GLU A 69 -17.30 33.67 5.43
C GLU A 69 -16.51 32.92 4.33
N TYR A 70 -15.50 32.19 4.75
CA TYR A 70 -14.68 31.36 3.87
C TYR A 70 -15.12 29.91 3.91
N VAL A 71 -15.09 29.27 2.76
CA VAL A 71 -15.30 27.84 2.58
C VAL A 71 -13.93 27.18 2.42
N LEU A 72 -13.60 26.32 3.37
CA LEU A 72 -12.33 25.59 3.40
C LEU A 72 -12.61 24.12 3.10
N ASN A 73 -12.14 23.62 1.98
CA ASN A 73 -12.25 22.22 1.61
C ASN A 73 -10.92 21.54 1.93
N LEU A 74 -10.90 20.72 2.97
CA LEU A 74 -9.77 19.86 3.30
C LEU A 74 -9.92 18.54 2.54
N ILE A 75 -8.90 18.16 1.80
CA ILE A 75 -8.77 16.81 1.21
C ILE A 75 -7.65 16.11 1.98
N ASP A 76 -8.03 15.22 2.89
CA ASP A 76 -7.07 14.43 3.67
C ASP A 76 -6.46 13.34 2.81
N THR A 77 -5.12 13.21 2.84
CA THR A 77 -4.36 12.31 1.96
C THR A 77 -3.71 11.18 2.75
N PRO A 78 -3.58 9.97 2.19
CA PRO A 78 -2.73 8.94 2.78
C PRO A 78 -1.30 9.45 2.97
N GLY A 79 -0.60 8.92 3.99
CA GLY A 79 0.80 9.29 4.24
C GLY A 79 1.82 8.24 3.81
N HIS A 80 1.41 7.07 3.34
CA HIS A 80 2.29 5.93 3.06
C HIS A 80 2.62 5.82 1.57
N VAL A 81 3.86 5.39 1.25
CA VAL A 81 4.36 5.25 -0.13
C VAL A 81 3.50 4.33 -1.01
N ASP A 82 2.92 3.26 -0.45
CA ASP A 82 2.04 2.36 -1.18
C ASP A 82 0.81 3.07 -1.76
N PHE A 83 0.40 4.21 -1.16
CA PHE A 83 -0.75 5.02 -1.57
C PHE A 83 -0.34 6.32 -2.29
N SER A 84 0.89 6.43 -2.79
CA SER A 84 1.40 7.62 -3.50
C SER A 84 0.50 8.06 -4.65
N TYR A 85 -0.16 7.12 -5.31
CA TYR A 85 -1.11 7.39 -6.38
C TYR A 85 -2.38 8.11 -5.89
N GLU A 86 -2.92 7.74 -4.73
CA GLU A 86 -4.06 8.43 -4.10
C GLU A 86 -3.66 9.81 -3.63
N VAL A 87 -2.43 9.94 -3.10
CA VAL A 87 -1.84 11.23 -2.71
C VAL A 87 -1.75 12.17 -3.91
N SER A 88 -1.23 11.71 -5.04
CA SER A 88 -1.10 12.51 -6.27
C SER A 88 -2.44 13.07 -6.75
N ARG A 89 -3.50 12.25 -6.71
CA ARG A 89 -4.85 12.68 -7.13
C ARG A 89 -5.48 13.70 -6.19
N SER A 90 -5.29 13.49 -4.89
CA SER A 90 -5.78 14.41 -3.88
C SER A 90 -5.07 15.76 -3.96
N ILE A 91 -3.75 15.75 -4.21
CA ILE A 91 -2.94 16.93 -4.46
C ILE A 91 -3.44 17.68 -5.70
N ALA A 92 -3.69 16.98 -6.82
CA ALA A 92 -4.20 17.58 -8.06
C ALA A 92 -5.58 18.25 -7.89
N ALA A 93 -6.32 17.92 -6.83
CA ALA A 93 -7.60 18.55 -6.51
C ALA A 93 -7.46 19.79 -5.61
N CYS A 94 -6.26 20.25 -5.27
CA CYS A 94 -6.00 21.34 -4.33
C CYS A 94 -5.27 22.51 -4.98
N GLU A 95 -5.31 23.68 -4.33
CA GLU A 95 -4.49 24.84 -4.62
C GLU A 95 -3.39 25.08 -3.58
N GLY A 96 -3.47 24.44 -2.42
CA GLY A 96 -2.48 24.56 -1.36
C GLY A 96 -2.27 23.28 -0.59
N ALA A 97 -1.14 23.18 0.10
CA ALA A 97 -0.81 22.05 0.96
C ALA A 97 -0.21 22.52 2.29
N LEU A 98 -0.69 21.96 3.39
CA LEU A 98 -0.03 22.06 4.69
C LEU A 98 1.08 21.02 4.75
N LEU A 99 2.32 21.43 4.82
CA LEU A 99 3.48 20.57 5.01
C LEU A 99 3.75 20.41 6.50
N ILE A 100 3.39 19.26 7.08
CA ILE A 100 3.59 19.02 8.51
C ILE A 100 4.92 18.33 8.75
N VAL A 101 5.74 18.95 9.60
CA VAL A 101 7.01 18.40 10.07
C VAL A 101 6.97 18.27 11.60
N ASP A 102 7.38 17.11 12.11
CA ASP A 102 7.48 16.85 13.55
C ASP A 102 8.72 17.53 14.13
N ALA A 103 8.54 18.38 15.15
CA ALA A 103 9.64 19.12 15.80
C ALA A 103 10.69 18.23 16.49
N ALA A 104 10.40 16.93 16.71
CA ALA A 104 11.35 15.98 17.29
C ALA A 104 12.01 15.07 16.25
N GLN A 105 11.33 14.79 15.12
CA GLN A 105 11.81 13.87 14.08
C GLN A 105 12.37 14.59 12.85
N SER A 106 12.03 15.89 12.64
CA SER A 106 12.41 16.70 11.50
C SER A 106 11.97 16.10 10.15
N ILE A 107 12.57 16.51 9.05
CA ILE A 107 12.22 16.12 7.68
C ILE A 107 12.50 14.64 7.43
N GLN A 108 11.54 13.95 6.80
CA GLN A 108 11.60 12.53 6.47
C GLN A 108 11.47 12.32 4.94
N ALA A 109 11.83 11.13 4.42
CA ALA A 109 11.83 10.88 2.97
C ALA A 109 10.46 11.11 2.32
N GLN A 110 9.37 10.63 2.94
CA GLN A 110 8.01 10.86 2.44
C GLN A 110 7.59 12.33 2.46
N THR A 111 8.12 13.12 3.41
CA THR A 111 7.91 14.58 3.42
C THR A 111 8.43 15.21 2.14
N ILE A 112 9.64 14.82 1.72
CA ILE A 112 10.29 15.34 0.51
C ILE A 112 9.56 14.87 -0.76
N SER A 113 9.22 13.59 -0.85
CA SER A 113 8.52 13.05 -2.03
C SER A 113 7.14 13.69 -2.23
N ASN A 114 6.37 13.83 -1.13
CA ASN A 114 5.06 14.48 -1.20
C ASN A 114 5.18 15.99 -1.48
N LEU A 115 6.24 16.64 -0.99
CA LEU A 115 6.53 18.03 -1.32
C LEU A 115 6.79 18.20 -2.81
N TYR A 116 7.60 17.34 -3.43
CA TYR A 116 7.84 17.42 -4.88
C TYR A 116 6.56 17.22 -5.68
N LEU A 117 5.70 16.25 -5.29
CA LEU A 117 4.39 16.07 -5.92
C LEU A 117 3.51 17.33 -5.80
N ALA A 118 3.55 18.03 -4.66
CA ALA A 118 2.80 19.26 -4.47
C ALA A 118 3.37 20.42 -5.32
N LEU A 119 4.69 20.52 -5.45
CA LEU A 119 5.36 21.52 -6.29
C LEU A 119 5.13 21.27 -7.78
N GLU A 120 5.14 20.02 -8.23
CA GLU A 120 4.81 19.63 -9.62
C GLU A 120 3.37 20.03 -10.00
N ASN A 121 2.46 20.08 -9.03
CA ASN A 121 1.08 20.54 -9.21
C ASN A 121 0.88 22.03 -8.91
N ASP A 122 1.96 22.81 -8.75
CA ASP A 122 1.94 24.26 -8.54
C ASP A 122 1.14 24.69 -7.27
N LEU A 123 1.19 23.89 -6.20
CA LEU A 123 0.51 24.18 -4.95
C LEU A 123 1.29 25.20 -4.09
N GLU A 124 0.54 26.08 -3.43
CA GLU A 124 1.11 26.91 -2.34
C GLU A 124 1.41 26.05 -1.13
N ILE A 125 2.66 26.08 -0.65
CA ILE A 125 3.10 25.27 0.49
C ILE A 125 3.11 26.12 1.76
N ILE A 126 2.39 25.66 2.79
CA ILE A 126 2.38 26.28 4.12
C ILE A 126 3.09 25.32 5.08
N PRO A 127 4.33 25.62 5.53
CA PRO A 127 5.05 24.79 6.47
C PRO A 127 4.49 24.92 7.88
N VAL A 128 4.25 23.77 8.52
CA VAL A 128 3.75 23.66 9.89
C VAL A 128 4.70 22.81 10.71
N LEU A 129 5.32 23.38 11.73
CA LEU A 129 6.17 22.68 12.68
C LEU A 129 5.31 22.17 13.83
N ASN A 130 4.92 20.89 13.77
CA ASN A 130 4.02 20.28 14.74
C ASN A 130 4.75 19.64 15.92
N LYS A 131 3.99 19.41 17.00
CA LYS A 131 4.46 18.76 18.23
C LYS A 131 5.52 19.58 19.00
N VAL A 132 5.46 20.89 18.92
CA VAL A 132 6.39 21.76 19.67
C VAL A 132 6.23 21.66 21.19
N ASP A 133 5.17 21.01 21.68
CA ASP A 133 4.90 20.72 23.09
C ASP A 133 5.73 19.56 23.65
N LEU A 134 6.38 18.76 22.82
CA LEU A 134 7.16 17.61 23.27
C LEU A 134 8.47 18.05 23.92
N PRO A 135 8.90 17.41 25.04
CA PRO A 135 10.20 17.69 25.66
C PRO A 135 11.41 17.40 24.76
N SER A 136 11.23 16.54 23.75
CA SER A 136 12.25 16.17 22.77
C SER A 136 12.23 17.07 21.52
N ALA A 137 11.32 18.03 21.45
CA ALA A 137 11.24 18.95 20.31
C ALA A 137 12.47 19.86 20.25
N ASN A 138 12.97 20.08 19.03
CA ASN A 138 14.01 21.06 18.73
C ASN A 138 13.51 22.06 17.66
N PRO A 139 12.63 23.03 18.04
CA PRO A 139 11.97 23.89 17.08
C PRO A 139 12.93 24.75 16.25
N GLU A 140 14.02 25.23 16.83
CA GLU A 140 15.00 26.10 16.13
C GLU A 140 15.68 25.35 15.00
N GLU A 141 16.28 24.18 15.30
CA GLU A 141 16.98 23.35 14.31
C GLU A 141 16.04 22.87 13.19
N VAL A 142 14.83 22.40 13.56
CA VAL A 142 13.89 21.89 12.56
C VAL A 142 13.29 23.02 11.72
N THR A 143 13.16 24.23 12.26
CA THR A 143 12.78 25.40 11.45
C THR A 143 13.86 25.72 10.42
N ASP A 144 15.14 25.68 10.81
CA ASP A 144 16.26 25.88 9.88
C ASP A 144 16.26 24.80 8.77
N ASP A 145 16.03 23.55 9.13
CA ASP A 145 15.89 22.44 8.15
C ASP A 145 14.76 22.72 7.14
N ILE A 146 13.61 23.21 7.60
CA ILE A 146 12.45 23.55 6.73
C ILE A 146 12.77 24.75 5.83
N VAL A 147 13.41 25.78 6.38
CA VAL A 147 13.83 26.97 5.64
C VAL A 147 14.82 26.59 4.52
N ASP A 148 15.79 25.74 4.83
CA ASP A 148 16.76 25.25 3.85
C ASP A 148 16.08 24.42 2.74
N LEU A 149 15.08 23.61 3.10
CA LEU A 149 14.34 22.79 2.13
C LEU A 149 13.45 23.61 1.20
N LEU A 150 12.71 24.60 1.74
CA LEU A 150 11.69 25.35 1.01
C LEU A 150 12.21 26.67 0.44
N GLY A 151 13.31 27.20 0.96
CA GLY A 151 13.79 28.55 0.63
C GLY A 151 12.87 29.67 1.15
N CYS A 152 12.07 29.39 2.18
CA CYS A 152 11.14 30.35 2.80
C CYS A 152 11.80 31.14 3.94
N ALA A 153 11.11 32.17 4.48
CA ALA A 153 11.58 32.86 5.67
C ALA A 153 11.24 32.07 6.96
N PRO A 154 12.05 32.16 8.03
CA PRO A 154 11.75 31.46 9.28
C PRO A 154 10.37 31.78 9.88
N GLU A 155 9.89 33.02 9.70
CA GLU A 155 8.57 33.49 10.13
C GLU A 155 7.41 32.91 9.34
N ASP A 156 7.68 32.28 8.19
CA ASP A 156 6.67 31.54 7.40
C ASP A 156 6.35 30.17 7.98
N VAL A 157 7.25 29.61 8.81
CA VAL A 157 7.05 28.33 9.48
C VAL A 157 6.18 28.51 10.71
N ILE A 158 5.01 27.89 10.72
CA ILE A 158 4.02 28.05 11.80
C ILE A 158 4.27 27.00 12.89
N PRO A 159 4.70 27.40 14.10
CA PRO A 159 4.84 26.48 15.22
C PRO A 159 3.46 26.07 15.75
N ALA A 160 3.24 24.77 15.88
CA ALA A 160 1.95 24.21 16.27
C ALA A 160 2.06 22.99 17.19
N SER A 161 0.98 22.74 17.90
CA SER A 161 0.73 21.47 18.58
C SER A 161 -0.72 21.07 18.35
N ALA A 162 -0.93 20.11 17.46
CA ALA A 162 -2.26 19.57 17.22
C ALA A 162 -2.89 18.99 18.49
N LYS A 163 -2.08 18.47 19.41
CA LYS A 163 -2.56 17.94 20.70
C LYS A 163 -3.11 19.00 21.62
N THR A 164 -2.44 20.14 21.75
CA THR A 164 -2.82 21.21 22.68
C THR A 164 -3.70 22.29 22.04
N GLY A 165 -3.76 22.36 20.71
CA GLY A 165 -4.47 23.39 19.96
C GLY A 165 -3.65 24.66 19.69
N LEU A 166 -2.35 24.67 20.05
CA LEU A 166 -1.45 25.78 19.77
C LEU A 166 -1.24 25.95 18.25
N GLY A 167 -1.27 27.18 17.74
CA GLY A 167 -0.96 27.51 16.34
C GLY A 167 -2.11 27.23 15.35
N ILE A 168 -3.26 26.72 15.79
CA ILE A 168 -4.36 26.34 14.89
C ILE A 168 -5.00 27.55 14.22
N GLN A 169 -5.15 28.65 14.94
CA GLN A 169 -5.70 29.90 14.40
C GLN A 169 -4.77 30.50 13.34
N GLU A 170 -3.48 30.47 13.58
CA GLU A 170 -2.44 30.91 12.67
C GLU A 170 -2.43 30.08 11.39
N ILE A 171 -2.59 28.77 11.49
CA ILE A 171 -2.72 27.87 10.34
C ILE A 171 -3.96 28.21 9.51
N LEU A 172 -5.14 28.41 10.14
CA LEU A 172 -6.37 28.79 9.44
C LEU A 172 -6.24 30.13 8.74
N THR A 173 -5.59 31.11 9.39
CA THR A 173 -5.30 32.42 8.81
C THR A 173 -4.38 32.28 7.59
N ALA A 174 -3.29 31.51 7.72
CA ALA A 174 -2.37 31.27 6.62
C ALA A 174 -3.03 30.55 5.42
N ILE A 175 -3.92 29.59 5.66
CA ILE A 175 -4.72 28.95 4.59
C ILE A 175 -5.53 30.00 3.83
N ILE A 176 -6.22 30.90 4.53
CA ILE A 176 -7.07 31.92 3.91
C ILE A 176 -6.25 32.94 3.12
N GLU A 177 -5.15 33.40 3.67
CA GLU A 177 -4.34 34.48 3.09
C GLU A 177 -3.39 34.00 2.00
N ARG A 178 -2.77 32.81 2.16
CA ARG A 178 -1.73 32.30 1.27
C ARG A 178 -2.26 31.39 0.17
N VAL A 179 -3.18 30.45 0.50
CA VAL A 179 -3.73 29.54 -0.53
C VAL A 179 -4.51 30.36 -1.55
N PRO A 180 -4.18 30.26 -2.85
CA PRO A 180 -4.91 31.00 -3.89
C PRO A 180 -6.37 30.52 -4.01
N GLN A 181 -7.21 31.40 -4.51
CA GLN A 181 -8.57 31.00 -4.87
C GLN A 181 -8.56 30.02 -6.04
N PRO A 182 -9.53 29.10 -6.14
CA PRO A 182 -9.66 28.20 -7.28
C PRO A 182 -9.68 28.97 -8.62
N LYS A 183 -8.95 28.47 -9.61
CA LYS A 183 -8.97 28.95 -10.99
C LYS A 183 -10.22 28.41 -11.70
N GLY A 184 -10.57 28.99 -12.86
CA GLY A 184 -11.68 28.55 -13.70
C GLY A 184 -12.92 29.45 -13.66
N SER A 185 -13.97 29.07 -14.36
CA SER A 185 -15.21 29.86 -14.51
C SER A 185 -16.46 28.97 -14.47
N PRO A 186 -17.52 29.41 -13.77
CA PRO A 186 -18.82 28.71 -13.81
C PRO A 186 -19.51 28.75 -15.18
N ASP A 187 -19.13 29.69 -16.08
CA ASP A 187 -19.75 29.90 -17.38
C ASP A 187 -19.09 29.06 -18.49
N GLU A 188 -17.96 28.41 -18.21
CA GLU A 188 -17.27 27.52 -19.13
C GLU A 188 -17.90 26.11 -19.17
N PRO A 189 -17.58 25.29 -20.20
CA PRO A 189 -17.99 23.88 -20.23
C PRO A 189 -17.63 23.14 -18.96
N LEU A 190 -18.51 22.23 -18.51
CA LEU A 190 -18.24 21.44 -17.30
C LEU A 190 -16.96 20.62 -17.45
N GLN A 191 -16.07 20.80 -16.49
CA GLN A 191 -14.84 20.05 -16.32
C GLN A 191 -14.64 19.79 -14.83
N ALA A 192 -14.83 18.54 -14.41
CA ALA A 192 -14.63 18.16 -13.01
C ALA A 192 -13.75 16.91 -12.90
N LEU A 193 -12.82 16.94 -11.97
CA LEU A 193 -11.88 15.83 -11.68
C LEU A 193 -12.48 14.91 -10.63
N ILE A 194 -12.54 13.62 -10.93
CA ILE A 194 -12.85 12.57 -9.94
C ILE A 194 -11.58 12.25 -9.17
N PHE A 195 -11.54 12.51 -7.87
CA PHE A 195 -10.37 12.19 -7.06
C PHE A 195 -10.56 10.95 -6.17
N ASP A 196 -11.81 10.53 -5.88
CA ASP A 196 -12.12 9.28 -5.15
C ASP A 196 -13.53 8.77 -5.47
N SER A 197 -13.82 7.52 -5.08
CA SER A 197 -15.15 6.92 -5.17
C SER A 197 -15.38 5.89 -4.07
N VAL A 198 -16.61 5.79 -3.60
CA VAL A 198 -17.03 4.83 -2.57
C VAL A 198 -18.30 4.09 -3.01
N TYR A 199 -18.31 2.78 -2.84
CA TYR A 199 -19.49 1.98 -3.12
C TYR A 199 -20.45 1.96 -1.93
N ASN A 200 -21.70 2.32 -2.20
CA ASN A 200 -22.82 2.23 -1.26
C ASN A 200 -23.82 1.18 -1.76
N PRO A 201 -24.13 0.13 -0.97
CA PRO A 201 -25.02 -0.96 -1.41
C PRO A 201 -26.41 -0.49 -1.82
N PHE A 202 -26.88 0.66 -1.30
CA PHE A 202 -28.23 1.18 -1.54
C PHE A 202 -28.28 2.24 -2.64
N ARG A 203 -27.21 3.01 -2.82
CA ARG A 203 -27.15 4.18 -3.70
C ARG A 203 -26.24 3.97 -4.93
N GLY A 204 -25.49 2.88 -4.99
CA GLY A 204 -24.46 2.64 -5.99
C GLY A 204 -23.16 3.35 -5.68
N ILE A 205 -22.39 3.70 -6.71
CA ILE A 205 -21.11 4.37 -6.54
C ILE A 205 -21.34 5.86 -6.26
N GLU A 206 -20.83 6.33 -5.15
CA GLU A 206 -20.74 7.72 -4.77
C GLU A 206 -19.38 8.24 -5.24
N THR A 207 -19.38 9.17 -6.18
CA THR A 207 -18.17 9.71 -6.81
C THR A 207 -17.81 11.03 -6.15
N TYR A 208 -16.59 11.18 -5.67
CA TYR A 208 -16.07 12.43 -5.09
C TYR A 208 -15.29 13.18 -6.14
N PHE A 209 -15.62 14.45 -6.32
CA PHE A 209 -15.08 15.24 -7.40
C PHE A 209 -14.85 16.70 -7.01
N ARG A 210 -13.99 17.36 -7.78
CA ARG A 210 -13.79 18.79 -7.75
C ARG A 210 -14.17 19.40 -9.09
N ILE A 211 -14.94 20.48 -9.10
CA ILE A 211 -15.25 21.24 -10.31
C ILE A 211 -14.16 22.25 -10.59
N LEU A 212 -13.50 22.12 -11.73
CA LEU A 212 -12.54 23.08 -12.25
C LEU A 212 -13.25 24.19 -13.03
N ASN A 213 -14.13 23.81 -13.96
CA ASN A 213 -14.93 24.72 -14.79
C ASN A 213 -16.39 24.28 -14.85
N GLY A 214 -17.25 25.23 -15.10
CA GLY A 214 -18.67 24.98 -15.33
C GLY A 214 -19.48 24.80 -14.07
N THR A 215 -20.66 24.22 -14.25
CA THR A 215 -21.64 23.93 -13.19
C THR A 215 -22.27 22.56 -13.42
N ILE A 216 -22.64 21.90 -12.35
CA ILE A 216 -23.40 20.64 -12.38
C ILE A 216 -24.65 20.78 -11.53
N SER A 217 -25.77 20.25 -12.04
CA SER A 217 -27.08 20.32 -11.38
C SER A 217 -27.72 18.95 -11.26
N LYS A 218 -28.54 18.75 -10.24
CA LYS A 218 -29.37 17.57 -10.11
C LYS A 218 -30.25 17.38 -11.33
N GLY A 219 -30.35 16.15 -11.86
CA GLY A 219 -31.11 15.79 -13.08
C GLY A 219 -30.38 16.09 -14.39
N GLN A 220 -29.21 16.72 -14.36
CA GLN A 220 -28.41 16.98 -15.55
C GLN A 220 -27.79 15.70 -16.10
N LYS A 221 -27.63 15.62 -17.42
CA LYS A 221 -26.90 14.54 -18.08
C LYS A 221 -25.42 14.86 -18.12
N ILE A 222 -24.59 13.93 -17.64
CA ILE A 222 -23.14 14.03 -17.61
C ILE A 222 -22.49 12.92 -18.41
N GLN A 223 -21.22 13.08 -18.75
CA GLN A 223 -20.41 12.10 -19.44
C GLN A 223 -19.04 12.00 -18.77
N PHE A 224 -18.56 10.77 -18.59
CA PHE A 224 -17.19 10.48 -18.18
C PHE A 224 -16.31 10.34 -19.40
N ILE A 225 -15.19 11.09 -19.45
CA ILE A 225 -14.36 11.16 -20.67
C ILE A 225 -13.63 9.83 -20.94
N ALA A 226 -13.09 9.17 -19.92
CA ALA A 226 -12.31 7.93 -20.13
C ALA A 226 -13.19 6.75 -20.57
N THR A 227 -14.43 6.64 -20.06
CA THR A 227 -15.33 5.54 -20.39
C THR A 227 -16.32 5.89 -21.51
N GLN A 228 -16.47 7.18 -21.87
CA GLN A 228 -17.46 7.72 -22.81
C GLN A 228 -18.92 7.44 -22.42
N ASN A 229 -19.16 6.91 -21.23
CA ASN A 229 -20.49 6.59 -20.72
C ASN A 229 -21.21 7.86 -20.25
N THR A 230 -22.53 7.89 -20.42
CA THR A 230 -23.37 9.01 -19.99
C THR A 230 -24.38 8.59 -18.93
N TYR A 231 -24.56 9.43 -17.91
CA TYR A 231 -25.44 9.17 -16.79
C TYR A 231 -26.26 10.40 -16.44
N ASN A 232 -27.39 10.19 -15.75
CA ASN A 232 -28.14 11.27 -15.14
C ASN A 232 -27.68 11.46 -13.69
N VAL A 233 -27.64 12.70 -13.25
CA VAL A 233 -27.31 13.07 -11.87
C VAL A 233 -28.51 12.87 -10.98
N ASP A 234 -28.52 11.82 -10.19
CA ASP A 234 -29.60 11.55 -9.23
C ASP A 234 -29.51 12.47 -8.01
N GLU A 235 -28.30 12.68 -7.51
CA GLU A 235 -28.02 13.56 -6.38
C GLU A 235 -26.61 14.14 -6.49
N ILE A 236 -26.47 15.39 -6.04
CA ILE A 236 -25.17 16.07 -5.83
C ILE A 236 -25.20 16.80 -4.49
N GLY A 237 -24.05 17.04 -3.93
CA GLY A 237 -23.94 17.80 -2.69
C GLY A 237 -22.50 18.08 -2.29
N THR A 238 -22.33 18.71 -1.13
CA THR A 238 -21.04 18.98 -0.50
C THR A 238 -20.78 17.98 0.62
N LEU A 239 -19.50 17.78 0.92
CA LEU A 239 -19.02 16.83 1.90
C LEU A 239 -18.74 17.57 3.22
N LYS A 240 -19.70 17.58 4.14
CA LYS A 240 -19.45 17.85 5.56
C LYS A 240 -19.26 16.52 6.29
N LEU A 241 -19.33 16.45 7.60
CA LEU A 241 -19.35 15.14 8.31
C LEU A 241 -20.44 14.22 7.77
N LYS A 242 -21.53 14.79 7.33
CA LYS A 242 -22.60 14.14 6.57
C LYS A 242 -22.72 14.80 5.21
N GLN A 243 -23.10 14.03 4.23
CA GLN A 243 -23.39 14.55 2.90
C GLN A 243 -24.53 15.56 2.97
N GLU A 244 -24.32 16.77 2.43
CA GLU A 244 -25.35 17.80 2.29
C GLU A 244 -25.80 17.91 0.83
N PRO A 245 -27.02 17.42 0.49
CA PRO A 245 -27.55 17.54 -0.87
C PRO A 245 -27.72 19.00 -1.29
N LYS A 246 -27.28 19.32 -2.51
CA LYS A 246 -27.43 20.65 -3.14
C LYS A 246 -28.16 20.51 -4.46
N LYS A 247 -28.76 21.60 -4.95
CA LYS A 247 -29.40 21.63 -6.28
C LYS A 247 -28.37 21.83 -7.39
N THR A 248 -27.35 22.61 -7.12
CA THR A 248 -26.30 22.99 -8.08
C THR A 248 -24.99 23.19 -7.33
N ILE A 249 -23.90 22.75 -7.93
CA ILE A 249 -22.51 22.98 -7.50
C ILE A 249 -21.77 23.59 -8.68
N LYS A 250 -20.76 24.44 -8.43
CA LYS A 250 -20.09 25.27 -9.44
C LYS A 250 -18.57 25.20 -9.32
N ALA A 251 -17.90 25.73 -10.32
CA ALA A 251 -16.43 25.82 -10.35
C ALA A 251 -15.83 26.26 -9.01
N GLY A 252 -14.81 25.56 -8.56
CA GLY A 252 -14.13 25.73 -7.27
C GLY A 252 -14.66 24.85 -6.14
N ASP A 253 -15.88 24.32 -6.25
CA ASP A 253 -16.46 23.48 -5.21
C ASP A 253 -15.91 22.04 -5.27
N VAL A 254 -15.80 21.41 -4.09
CA VAL A 254 -15.57 19.99 -3.87
C VAL A 254 -16.88 19.35 -3.42
N GLY A 255 -17.23 18.20 -3.97
CA GLY A 255 -18.51 17.58 -3.63
C GLY A 255 -18.59 16.10 -3.99
N TYR A 256 -19.79 15.57 -3.83
CA TYR A 256 -20.13 14.21 -4.20
C TYR A 256 -21.23 14.15 -5.26
N LEU A 257 -21.25 13.07 -6.00
CA LEU A 257 -22.17 12.80 -7.08
C LEU A 257 -22.69 11.35 -6.98
N ILE A 258 -23.99 11.16 -7.20
CA ILE A 258 -24.64 9.86 -7.29
C ILE A 258 -25.39 9.78 -8.61
N THR A 259 -25.13 8.69 -9.34
CA THR A 259 -25.71 8.43 -10.67
C THR A 259 -26.33 7.03 -10.77
N GLY A 260 -26.42 6.30 -9.65
CA GLY A 260 -26.94 4.93 -9.61
C GLY A 260 -26.05 3.87 -10.30
N ILE A 261 -24.81 4.19 -10.62
CA ILE A 261 -23.82 3.25 -11.18
C ILE A 261 -23.52 2.17 -10.14
N LYS A 262 -23.49 0.91 -10.57
CA LYS A 262 -23.23 -0.25 -9.71
C LYS A 262 -21.92 -0.97 -10.04
N ASP A 263 -21.36 -0.76 -11.22
CA ASP A 263 -20.09 -1.38 -11.66
C ASP A 263 -18.95 -0.39 -11.49
N ALA A 264 -17.97 -0.74 -10.67
CA ALA A 264 -16.79 0.10 -10.42
C ALA A 264 -15.96 0.38 -11.68
N LYS A 265 -16.02 -0.48 -12.69
CA LYS A 265 -15.32 -0.30 -13.96
C LYS A 265 -15.84 0.89 -14.78
N GLU A 266 -17.05 1.35 -14.48
CA GLU A 266 -17.68 2.49 -15.15
C GLU A 266 -17.23 3.84 -14.56
N VAL A 267 -16.68 3.86 -13.33
CA VAL A 267 -16.17 5.05 -12.67
C VAL A 267 -14.66 4.87 -12.45
N LYS A 268 -13.88 5.59 -13.21
CA LYS A 268 -12.42 5.60 -13.02
C LYS A 268 -12.00 6.82 -12.21
N VAL A 269 -11.32 6.59 -11.10
CA VAL A 269 -10.74 7.69 -10.32
C VAL A 269 -9.62 8.34 -11.15
N GLY A 270 -9.57 9.68 -11.18
CA GLY A 270 -8.73 10.46 -12.10
C GLY A 270 -9.42 10.83 -13.41
N ASP A 271 -10.61 10.29 -13.71
CA ASP A 271 -11.37 10.65 -14.91
C ASP A 271 -11.98 12.05 -14.81
N THR A 272 -12.34 12.59 -15.95
CA THR A 272 -12.97 13.91 -16.09
C THR A 272 -14.45 13.78 -16.38
N ILE A 273 -15.27 14.49 -15.60
CA ILE A 273 -16.71 14.64 -15.83
C ILE A 273 -16.95 15.87 -16.71
N THR A 274 -17.75 15.68 -17.76
CA THR A 274 -18.23 16.75 -18.65
C THR A 274 -19.71 16.58 -18.96
N THR A 275 -20.25 17.44 -19.85
CA THR A 275 -21.63 17.31 -20.33
C THR A 275 -21.62 16.89 -21.81
N PRO A 276 -22.50 15.97 -22.23
CA PRO A 276 -22.54 15.52 -23.64
C PRO A 276 -22.96 16.62 -24.61
N ASP A 277 -23.76 17.61 -24.15
CA ASP A 277 -24.26 18.69 -24.99
C ASP A 277 -23.22 19.81 -25.25
N ASN A 278 -22.31 20.01 -24.31
CA ASN A 278 -21.22 20.98 -24.41
C ASN A 278 -19.96 20.40 -23.73
N PRO A 279 -19.31 19.41 -24.38
CA PRO A 279 -18.18 18.72 -23.77
C PRO A 279 -16.94 19.61 -23.69
N THR A 280 -16.19 19.48 -22.60
CA THR A 280 -14.84 20.06 -22.52
C THR A 280 -13.94 19.41 -23.58
N GLN A 281 -13.04 20.19 -24.17
CA GLN A 281 -12.11 19.69 -25.21
C GLN A 281 -10.95 18.88 -24.62
N ASN A 282 -10.57 19.15 -23.37
CA ASN A 282 -9.43 18.53 -22.73
C ASN A 282 -9.88 17.80 -21.45
N ALA A 283 -9.44 16.56 -21.30
CA ALA A 283 -9.47 15.90 -20.01
C ALA A 283 -8.55 16.64 -19.03
N VAL A 284 -8.80 16.52 -17.74
CA VAL A 284 -7.87 17.00 -16.71
C VAL A 284 -6.64 16.10 -16.75
N ASP A 285 -5.45 16.72 -16.76
CA ASP A 285 -4.19 15.98 -16.70
C ASP A 285 -4.07 15.21 -15.38
N GLY A 286 -3.40 14.05 -15.43
CA GLY A 286 -3.15 13.24 -14.23
C GLY A 286 -3.94 11.92 -14.15
N PHE A 287 -4.69 11.56 -15.22
CA PHE A 287 -5.25 10.21 -15.30
C PHE A 287 -4.16 9.22 -15.71
N GLU A 288 -3.61 8.51 -14.74
CA GLU A 288 -2.76 7.35 -14.97
C GLU A 288 -3.45 6.08 -14.46
N GLU A 289 -3.34 5.00 -15.21
CA GLU A 289 -3.83 3.70 -14.78
C GLU A 289 -2.86 3.11 -13.75
N VAL A 290 -3.38 2.78 -12.57
CA VAL A 290 -2.57 2.21 -11.48
C VAL A 290 -2.08 0.83 -11.87
N LYS A 291 -0.77 0.63 -11.84
CA LYS A 291 -0.15 -0.68 -12.12
C LYS A 291 0.24 -1.34 -10.80
N PRO A 292 -0.27 -2.54 -10.52
CA PRO A 292 0.17 -3.30 -9.35
C PRO A 292 1.67 -3.57 -9.41
N MET A 293 2.34 -3.47 -8.26
CA MET A 293 3.78 -3.73 -8.12
C MET A 293 4.08 -5.06 -7.44
N VAL A 294 3.17 -5.51 -6.58
CA VAL A 294 3.29 -6.76 -5.80
C VAL A 294 2.14 -7.69 -6.15
N PHE A 295 2.42 -8.96 -6.34
CA PHE A 295 1.45 -9.98 -6.70
C PHE A 295 1.48 -11.13 -5.69
N ALA A 296 0.29 -11.56 -5.23
CA ALA A 296 0.14 -12.75 -4.40
C ALA A 296 -1.14 -13.50 -4.76
N GLY A 297 -1.14 -14.81 -4.53
CA GLY A 297 -2.36 -15.60 -4.60
C GLY A 297 -3.13 -15.48 -3.28
N ILE A 298 -4.44 -15.29 -3.35
CA ILE A 298 -5.36 -15.35 -2.21
C ILE A 298 -6.29 -16.53 -2.39
N TYR A 299 -6.29 -17.44 -1.43
CA TYR A 299 -7.07 -18.67 -1.44
C TYR A 299 -7.92 -18.75 -0.16
N PRO A 300 -9.17 -19.27 -0.24
CA PRO A 300 -9.94 -19.51 0.96
C PRO A 300 -9.33 -20.65 1.77
N VAL A 301 -9.45 -20.63 3.08
CA VAL A 301 -9.00 -21.72 3.97
C VAL A 301 -9.81 -22.98 3.69
N ASP A 302 -11.13 -22.83 3.53
CA ASP A 302 -12.01 -23.91 3.06
C ASP A 302 -12.29 -23.73 1.57
N THR A 303 -12.05 -24.77 0.78
CA THR A 303 -12.25 -24.71 -0.68
C THR A 303 -13.71 -24.52 -1.09
N GLU A 304 -14.67 -24.81 -0.22
CA GLU A 304 -16.10 -24.56 -0.44
C GLU A 304 -16.44 -23.08 -0.46
N ASP A 305 -15.63 -22.23 0.20
CA ASP A 305 -15.84 -20.78 0.33
C ASP A 305 -15.37 -19.97 -0.89
N TYR A 306 -14.97 -20.62 -2.00
CA TYR A 306 -14.43 -19.93 -3.19
C TYR A 306 -15.40 -18.87 -3.76
N GLU A 307 -16.70 -19.18 -3.88
CA GLU A 307 -17.69 -18.23 -4.42
C GLU A 307 -17.96 -17.08 -3.45
N GLU A 308 -17.87 -17.31 -2.15
CA GLU A 308 -17.99 -16.27 -1.14
C GLU A 308 -16.75 -15.36 -1.16
N LEU A 309 -15.54 -15.91 -1.29
CA LEU A 309 -14.31 -15.15 -1.50
C LEU A 309 -14.40 -14.29 -2.76
N ARG A 310 -14.91 -14.85 -3.87
CA ARG A 310 -15.12 -14.09 -5.11
C ARG A 310 -16.02 -12.89 -4.91
N SER A 311 -17.19 -13.10 -4.29
CA SER A 311 -18.13 -12.02 -3.99
C SER A 311 -17.51 -10.95 -3.08
N SER A 312 -16.69 -11.35 -2.11
CA SER A 312 -15.99 -10.46 -1.19
C SER A 312 -14.92 -9.63 -1.91
N MET A 313 -14.14 -10.26 -2.80
CA MET A 313 -13.15 -9.58 -3.63
C MET A 313 -13.79 -8.57 -4.59
N GLU A 314 -14.90 -8.93 -5.23
CA GLU A 314 -15.67 -8.01 -6.09
C GLU A 314 -16.17 -6.79 -5.31
N LYS A 315 -16.67 -6.98 -4.08
CA LYS A 315 -17.10 -5.87 -3.20
C LYS A 315 -15.94 -4.99 -2.74
N LEU A 316 -14.79 -5.59 -2.41
CA LEU A 316 -13.59 -4.82 -2.07
C LEU A 316 -13.11 -3.97 -3.24
N GLN A 317 -13.10 -4.53 -4.46
CA GLN A 317 -12.70 -3.81 -5.67
C GLN A 317 -13.60 -2.60 -5.98
N LEU A 318 -14.88 -2.64 -5.58
CA LEU A 318 -15.79 -1.48 -5.69
C LEU A 318 -15.32 -0.28 -4.85
N ASN A 319 -14.64 -0.57 -3.73
CA ASN A 319 -14.13 0.45 -2.81
C ASN A 319 -12.62 0.71 -2.97
N ASP A 320 -11.93 -0.11 -3.76
CA ASP A 320 -10.49 -0.02 -3.97
C ASP A 320 -10.17 -0.32 -5.43
N ALA A 321 -10.15 0.72 -6.24
CA ALA A 321 -9.92 0.63 -7.68
C ALA A 321 -8.50 0.12 -8.04
N SER A 322 -7.56 0.13 -7.08
CA SER A 322 -6.19 -0.35 -7.26
C SER A 322 -6.07 -1.88 -7.14
N LEU A 323 -7.07 -2.53 -6.52
CA LEU A 323 -7.09 -3.98 -6.36
C LEU A 323 -7.43 -4.65 -7.70
N VAL A 324 -6.48 -5.41 -8.23
CA VAL A 324 -6.67 -6.22 -9.44
C VAL A 324 -6.62 -7.69 -9.05
N PHE A 325 -7.57 -8.50 -9.53
CA PHE A 325 -7.55 -9.93 -9.29
C PHE A 325 -8.07 -10.74 -10.49
N LEU A 326 -7.47 -11.91 -10.67
CA LEU A 326 -7.83 -12.87 -11.72
C LEU A 326 -7.97 -14.26 -11.08
N PRO A 327 -8.91 -15.10 -11.56
CA PRO A 327 -9.02 -16.48 -11.09
C PRO A 327 -7.70 -17.23 -11.29
N GLU A 328 -7.29 -17.97 -10.27
CA GLU A 328 -6.11 -18.82 -10.27
C GLU A 328 -6.42 -20.17 -9.62
N SER A 329 -5.67 -21.20 -9.97
CA SER A 329 -5.75 -22.51 -9.33
C SER A 329 -4.37 -22.97 -8.89
N SER A 330 -4.28 -23.50 -7.67
CA SER A 330 -3.09 -24.10 -7.10
C SER A 330 -3.31 -25.59 -6.87
N ALA A 331 -2.32 -26.41 -7.22
CA ALA A 331 -2.39 -27.83 -6.94
C ALA A 331 -2.45 -28.16 -5.44
N ALA A 332 -1.92 -27.27 -4.59
CA ALA A 332 -1.89 -27.42 -3.14
C ALA A 332 -3.11 -26.80 -2.45
N LEU A 333 -3.63 -25.65 -2.94
CA LEU A 333 -4.63 -24.82 -2.26
C LEU A 333 -6.01 -24.82 -2.95
N GLY A 334 -6.12 -25.40 -4.15
CA GLY A 334 -7.37 -25.41 -4.92
C GLY A 334 -7.60 -24.10 -5.70
N PHE A 335 -8.85 -23.65 -5.77
CA PHE A 335 -9.23 -22.45 -6.50
C PHE A 335 -9.08 -21.20 -5.60
N GLY A 336 -8.58 -20.12 -6.20
CA GLY A 336 -8.38 -18.82 -5.56
C GLY A 336 -8.21 -17.73 -6.60
N PHE A 337 -7.54 -16.64 -6.20
CA PHE A 337 -7.33 -15.50 -7.06
C PHE A 337 -5.87 -15.05 -7.03
N ARG A 338 -5.30 -14.76 -8.18
CA ARG A 338 -4.06 -14.01 -8.32
C ARG A 338 -4.36 -12.53 -8.20
N CYS A 339 -3.87 -11.90 -7.15
CA CYS A 339 -4.14 -10.50 -6.84
C CYS A 339 -2.90 -9.64 -7.07
N GLY A 340 -3.13 -8.44 -7.58
CA GLY A 340 -2.13 -7.40 -7.71
C GLY A 340 -2.38 -6.28 -6.71
N PHE A 341 -1.34 -5.82 -6.05
CA PHE A 341 -1.34 -4.83 -4.96
C PHE A 341 -0.35 -3.72 -5.25
N LEU A 342 -0.58 -2.54 -4.67
CA LEU A 342 0.34 -1.40 -4.77
C LEU A 342 1.66 -1.67 -4.04
N GLY A 343 1.60 -2.35 -2.88
CA GLY A 343 2.73 -2.73 -2.05
C GLY A 343 2.34 -3.74 -0.99
N MET A 344 3.23 -3.96 -0.03
CA MET A 344 2.98 -4.93 1.05
C MET A 344 1.94 -4.47 2.05
N LEU A 345 1.92 -3.18 2.39
CA LEU A 345 0.90 -2.64 3.29
C LEU A 345 -0.50 -2.77 2.68
N HIS A 346 -0.63 -2.52 1.37
CA HIS A 346 -1.88 -2.71 0.66
C HIS A 346 -2.35 -4.18 0.72
N LEU A 347 -1.45 -5.16 0.51
CA LEU A 347 -1.77 -6.58 0.65
C LEU A 347 -2.28 -6.92 2.06
N GLU A 348 -1.60 -6.46 3.10
CA GLU A 348 -2.00 -6.69 4.50
C GLU A 348 -3.37 -6.08 4.81
N ILE A 349 -3.63 -4.86 4.32
CA ILE A 349 -4.92 -4.19 4.49
C ILE A 349 -6.04 -4.99 3.82
N ILE A 350 -5.85 -5.44 2.58
CA ILE A 350 -6.86 -6.26 1.88
C ILE A 350 -7.12 -7.56 2.62
N GLN A 351 -6.07 -8.22 3.12
CA GLN A 351 -6.23 -9.45 3.91
C GLN A 351 -7.01 -9.20 5.20
N GLU A 352 -6.69 -8.15 5.97
CA GLU A 352 -7.43 -7.82 7.19
C GLU A 352 -8.88 -7.39 6.90
N ARG A 353 -9.12 -6.68 5.81
CA ARG A 353 -10.47 -6.31 5.40
C ARG A 353 -11.31 -7.53 5.01
N LEU A 354 -10.74 -8.53 4.31
CA LEU A 354 -11.42 -9.80 4.03
C LEU A 354 -11.82 -10.49 5.32
N GLU A 355 -10.95 -10.53 6.32
CA GLU A 355 -11.22 -11.16 7.60
C GLU A 355 -12.29 -10.39 8.41
N ARG A 356 -12.14 -9.06 8.55
CA ARG A 356 -12.99 -8.24 9.44
C ARG A 356 -14.35 -7.87 8.82
N GLU A 357 -14.36 -7.45 7.56
CA GLU A 357 -15.58 -6.96 6.89
C GLU A 357 -16.43 -8.10 6.32
N PHE A 358 -15.79 -9.19 5.89
CA PHE A 358 -16.44 -10.30 5.21
C PHE A 358 -16.37 -11.63 5.97
N ASN A 359 -15.70 -11.66 7.14
CA ASN A 359 -15.47 -12.87 7.95
C ASN A 359 -14.83 -14.01 7.14
N MET A 360 -13.98 -13.65 6.18
CA MET A 360 -13.33 -14.57 5.23
C MET A 360 -11.89 -14.82 5.63
N SER A 361 -11.60 -16.01 6.14
CA SER A 361 -10.23 -16.44 6.43
C SER A 361 -9.53 -16.89 5.14
N VAL A 362 -8.37 -16.32 4.84
CA VAL A 362 -7.66 -16.57 3.59
C VAL A 362 -6.21 -17.00 3.82
N ILE A 363 -5.68 -17.75 2.86
CA ILE A 363 -4.26 -18.10 2.75
C ILE A 363 -3.66 -17.23 1.66
N THR A 364 -2.62 -16.47 2.01
CA THR A 364 -1.86 -15.67 1.07
C THR A 364 -0.58 -16.40 0.68
N THR A 365 -0.31 -16.52 -0.62
CA THR A 365 0.95 -17.11 -1.10
C THR A 365 2.11 -16.13 -0.92
N VAL A 366 3.34 -16.61 -1.12
CA VAL A 366 4.54 -15.74 -1.09
C VAL A 366 4.37 -14.60 -2.10
N PRO A 367 4.37 -13.32 -1.66
CA PRO A 367 4.30 -12.19 -2.57
C PRO A 367 5.51 -12.17 -3.51
N ASN A 368 5.29 -11.74 -4.72
CA ASN A 368 6.34 -11.55 -5.72
C ASN A 368 6.06 -10.31 -6.57
N VAL A 369 7.06 -9.85 -7.30
CA VAL A 369 6.92 -8.77 -8.26
C VAL A 369 6.60 -9.32 -9.65
N SER A 370 6.23 -8.45 -10.59
CA SER A 370 6.05 -8.83 -11.99
C SER A 370 7.42 -8.90 -12.68
N TYR A 371 7.70 -10.00 -13.37
CA TYR A 371 8.92 -10.20 -14.15
C TYR A 371 8.62 -10.24 -15.63
N HIS A 372 9.60 -9.86 -16.46
CA HIS A 372 9.56 -10.07 -17.90
C HIS A 372 10.49 -11.22 -18.27
N ALA A 373 9.94 -12.29 -18.83
CA ALA A 373 10.71 -13.41 -19.36
C ALA A 373 10.75 -13.32 -20.89
N TYR A 374 11.92 -13.57 -21.47
CA TYR A 374 12.14 -13.60 -22.91
C TYR A 374 12.61 -14.99 -23.30
N VAL A 375 12.00 -15.58 -24.31
CA VAL A 375 12.35 -16.92 -24.80
C VAL A 375 13.27 -16.83 -26.03
N ARG A 376 14.21 -17.76 -26.15
CA ARG A 376 15.22 -17.77 -27.23
C ARG A 376 14.65 -17.82 -28.64
N LYS A 377 13.42 -18.32 -28.80
CA LYS A 377 12.74 -18.39 -30.11
C LYS A 377 12.13 -17.08 -30.55
N ASP A 378 11.83 -16.22 -29.59
CA ASP A 378 11.23 -14.91 -29.82
C ASP A 378 11.71 -13.95 -28.73
N VAL A 379 12.84 -13.30 -29.01
CA VAL A 379 13.51 -12.39 -28.04
C VAL A 379 12.86 -11.03 -27.96
N ASP A 380 11.94 -10.70 -28.88
CA ASP A 380 11.23 -9.41 -28.92
C ASP A 380 9.86 -9.51 -28.21
N ASP A 381 9.31 -10.71 -28.04
CA ASP A 381 8.05 -10.92 -27.32
C ASP A 381 8.31 -11.23 -25.87
N LYS A 382 7.78 -10.37 -24.99
CA LYS A 382 7.91 -10.49 -23.55
C LYS A 382 6.75 -11.29 -22.97
N ILE A 383 7.07 -12.27 -22.15
CA ILE A 383 6.11 -13.02 -21.32
C ILE A 383 6.06 -12.36 -19.94
N LEU A 384 4.88 -11.91 -19.53
CA LEU A 384 4.69 -11.36 -18.19
C LEU A 384 4.56 -12.51 -17.19
N VAL A 385 5.43 -12.54 -16.18
CA VAL A 385 5.46 -13.57 -15.15
C VAL A 385 5.09 -12.97 -13.80
N ASN A 386 3.83 -13.11 -13.43
CA ASN A 386 3.29 -12.65 -12.14
C ASN A 386 3.21 -13.80 -11.12
N ASN A 387 3.27 -15.04 -11.58
CA ASN A 387 3.36 -16.24 -10.76
C ASN A 387 4.66 -16.97 -11.07
N PRO A 388 5.49 -17.35 -10.08
CA PRO A 388 6.70 -18.14 -10.30
C PRO A 388 6.47 -19.44 -11.09
N SER A 389 5.26 -20.01 -11.03
CA SER A 389 4.90 -21.23 -11.76
C SER A 389 4.80 -21.01 -13.27
N ASP A 390 4.56 -19.78 -13.72
CA ASP A 390 4.43 -19.43 -15.14
C ASP A 390 5.78 -19.17 -15.82
N LEU A 391 6.90 -19.22 -15.05
CA LEU A 391 8.22 -19.05 -15.62
C LEU A 391 8.51 -20.17 -16.63
N PRO A 392 8.84 -19.86 -17.90
CA PRO A 392 9.22 -20.83 -18.89
C PRO A 392 10.42 -21.69 -18.45
N ASP A 393 10.55 -22.88 -19.05
CA ASP A 393 11.68 -23.78 -18.78
C ASP A 393 13.02 -23.05 -18.97
N PRO A 394 13.98 -23.18 -18.04
CA PRO A 394 15.30 -22.53 -18.14
C PRO A 394 16.05 -22.77 -19.45
N SER A 395 15.78 -23.92 -20.11
CA SER A 395 16.38 -24.25 -21.42
C SER A 395 15.84 -23.39 -22.57
N ALA A 396 14.61 -22.91 -22.43
CA ALA A 396 13.94 -22.05 -23.42
C ALA A 396 14.19 -20.55 -23.17
N LEU A 397 14.58 -20.16 -21.95
CA LEU A 397 14.82 -18.77 -21.57
C LEU A 397 16.06 -18.18 -22.23
N ASP A 398 15.95 -16.96 -22.73
CA ASP A 398 17.07 -16.09 -23.11
C ASP A 398 17.51 -15.25 -21.91
N ARG A 399 16.59 -14.44 -21.39
CA ARG A 399 16.82 -13.59 -20.23
C ARG A 399 15.53 -13.40 -19.42
N VAL A 400 15.71 -13.02 -18.16
CA VAL A 400 14.63 -12.55 -17.28
C VAL A 400 14.98 -11.16 -16.78
N GLU A 401 14.01 -10.26 -16.80
CA GLU A 401 14.15 -8.92 -16.28
C GLU A 401 13.28 -8.75 -15.03
N GLU A 402 13.80 -8.04 -14.04
CA GLU A 402 13.11 -7.69 -12.80
C GLU A 402 12.92 -6.17 -12.69
N PRO A 403 11.85 -5.70 -12.01
CA PRO A 403 11.62 -4.29 -11.77
C PRO A 403 12.66 -3.73 -10.80
N PHE A 404 13.23 -2.59 -11.16
CA PHE A 404 14.13 -1.79 -10.33
C PHE A 404 13.44 -0.52 -9.86
N ILE A 405 13.86 -0.08 -8.69
CA ILE A 405 13.42 1.16 -8.06
C ILE A 405 14.61 2.06 -7.76
N LYS A 406 14.34 3.35 -7.72
CA LYS A 406 15.19 4.36 -7.12
C LYS A 406 14.73 4.54 -5.67
N ALA A 407 15.52 4.06 -4.72
CA ALA A 407 15.27 4.13 -3.29
C ALA A 407 15.92 5.38 -2.71
N ALA A 408 15.16 6.24 -2.05
CA ALA A 408 15.64 7.40 -1.30
C ALA A 408 15.55 7.10 0.20
N ILE A 409 16.66 7.15 0.90
CA ILE A 409 16.76 6.86 2.34
C ILE A 409 17.37 8.05 3.05
N ILE A 410 16.62 8.67 3.95
CA ILE A 410 17.13 9.75 4.81
C ILE A 410 17.42 9.17 6.18
N THR A 411 18.64 9.39 6.67
CA THR A 411 19.07 8.88 7.98
C THR A 411 20.06 9.85 8.64
N LYS A 412 20.33 9.65 9.94
CA LYS A 412 21.41 10.37 10.62
C LYS A 412 22.79 9.89 10.13
N ALA A 413 23.76 10.78 10.11
CA ALA A 413 25.13 10.52 9.66
C ALA A 413 25.75 9.30 10.34
N ASP A 414 25.49 9.07 11.62
CA ASP A 414 25.98 7.94 12.41
C ASP A 414 25.54 6.56 11.87
N PHE A 415 24.39 6.49 11.18
CA PHE A 415 23.83 5.23 10.69
C PHE A 415 24.10 4.98 9.20
N VAL A 416 24.73 5.90 8.48
CA VAL A 416 25.03 5.80 7.04
C VAL A 416 25.71 4.48 6.70
N GLY A 417 26.76 4.09 7.44
CA GLY A 417 27.49 2.83 7.20
C GLY A 417 26.62 1.58 7.33
N ASN A 418 25.72 1.54 8.34
CA ASN A 418 24.83 0.42 8.58
C ASN A 418 23.75 0.32 7.47
N VAL A 419 23.18 1.47 7.08
CA VAL A 419 22.18 1.56 6.01
C VAL A 419 22.80 1.17 4.67
N MET A 420 23.99 1.66 4.34
CA MET A 420 24.71 1.28 3.12
C MET A 420 24.96 -0.22 3.07
N SER A 421 25.42 -0.83 4.18
CA SER A 421 25.65 -2.27 4.26
C SER A 421 24.38 -3.08 4.01
N LEU A 422 23.25 -2.66 4.57
CA LEU A 422 21.95 -3.27 4.33
C LEU A 422 21.54 -3.17 2.85
N CYS A 423 21.66 -1.99 2.24
CA CYS A 423 21.28 -1.79 0.84
C CYS A 423 22.17 -2.62 -0.12
N ILE A 424 23.46 -2.72 0.15
CA ILE A 424 24.39 -3.54 -0.64
C ILE A 424 24.05 -5.04 -0.50
N GLU A 425 23.73 -5.51 0.72
CA GLU A 425 23.24 -6.90 0.94
C GLU A 425 22.00 -7.20 0.10
N LYS A 426 21.11 -6.20 -0.05
CA LYS A 426 19.89 -6.25 -0.86
C LYS A 426 20.14 -5.87 -2.34
N ARG A 427 21.33 -6.08 -2.85
CA ARG A 427 21.73 -5.82 -4.25
C ARG A 427 21.58 -4.37 -4.71
N GLY A 428 21.50 -3.43 -3.77
CA GLY A 428 21.42 -2.00 -4.06
C GLY A 428 22.75 -1.45 -4.57
N VAL A 429 22.65 -0.57 -5.57
CA VAL A 429 23.79 0.19 -6.10
C VAL A 429 23.59 1.64 -5.74
N ILE A 430 24.52 2.21 -4.96
CA ILE A 430 24.46 3.63 -4.59
C ILE A 430 24.63 4.50 -5.83
N THR A 431 23.73 5.46 -6.00
CA THR A 431 23.75 6.43 -7.10
C THR A 431 24.08 7.83 -6.63
N ASN A 432 23.66 8.20 -5.43
CA ASN A 432 23.95 9.50 -4.85
C ASN A 432 24.00 9.46 -3.33
N GLN A 433 24.73 10.42 -2.75
CA GLN A 433 24.76 10.71 -1.32
C GLN A 433 24.81 12.22 -1.12
N THR A 434 23.80 12.78 -0.50
CA THR A 434 23.65 14.22 -0.26
C THR A 434 23.48 14.49 1.23
N TYR A 435 24.24 15.42 1.77
CA TYR A 435 24.01 15.92 3.12
C TYR A 435 22.93 16.98 3.08
N LEU A 436 21.78 16.69 3.65
CA LEU A 436 20.66 17.64 3.77
C LEU A 436 20.97 18.67 4.86
N THR A 437 21.53 18.20 5.96
CA THR A 437 22.05 19.01 7.07
C THR A 437 23.37 18.40 7.58
N THR A 438 23.99 19.00 8.59
CA THR A 438 25.20 18.47 9.22
C THR A 438 24.99 17.08 9.83
N GLU A 439 23.76 16.76 10.27
CA GLU A 439 23.42 15.50 10.92
C GLU A 439 22.64 14.52 10.03
N ARG A 440 22.02 14.98 8.93
CA ARG A 440 21.15 14.18 8.08
C ARG A 440 21.70 14.01 6.68
N VAL A 441 21.62 12.77 6.22
CA VAL A 441 22.13 12.34 4.91
C VAL A 441 21.02 11.63 4.15
N GLU A 442 20.83 12.02 2.91
CA GLU A 442 20.04 11.29 1.93
C GLU A 442 20.97 10.36 1.13
N LEU A 443 20.61 9.09 1.10
CA LEU A 443 21.25 8.05 0.32
C LEU A 443 20.31 7.60 -0.79
N THR A 444 20.75 7.65 -2.02
CA THR A 444 19.96 7.19 -3.17
C THR A 444 20.56 5.91 -3.73
N PHE A 445 19.75 4.87 -3.90
CA PHE A 445 20.15 3.58 -4.44
C PHE A 445 19.23 3.16 -5.60
N ASP A 446 19.82 2.53 -6.60
CA ASP A 446 19.07 1.68 -7.54
C ASP A 446 19.00 0.27 -6.95
N MET A 447 17.79 -0.24 -6.71
CA MET A 447 17.56 -1.53 -6.06
C MET A 447 16.52 -2.37 -6.79
N PRO A 448 16.63 -3.70 -6.80
CA PRO A 448 15.55 -4.55 -7.25
C PRO A 448 14.34 -4.46 -6.31
N LEU A 449 13.14 -4.24 -6.85
CA LEU A 449 11.91 -4.15 -6.07
C LEU A 449 11.67 -5.42 -5.22
N ALA A 450 11.99 -6.60 -5.76
CA ALA A 450 11.83 -7.87 -5.05
C ALA A 450 12.60 -7.95 -3.73
N GLU A 451 13.70 -7.21 -3.57
CA GLU A 451 14.52 -7.23 -2.35
C GLU A 451 13.96 -6.36 -1.23
N ILE A 452 13.04 -5.43 -1.54
CA ILE A 452 12.43 -4.56 -0.54
C ILE A 452 11.07 -5.06 -0.05
N VAL A 453 10.40 -5.93 -0.83
CA VAL A 453 9.02 -6.37 -0.59
C VAL A 453 8.86 -7.08 0.77
N PHE A 454 9.87 -7.78 1.27
CA PHE A 454 9.70 -8.63 2.46
C PHE A 454 10.08 -7.96 3.78
N ASP A 455 11.38 -7.82 4.04
CA ASP A 455 11.90 -7.48 5.36
C ASP A 455 12.74 -6.19 5.39
N PHE A 456 12.85 -5.52 4.26
CA PHE A 456 13.76 -4.39 4.12
C PHE A 456 13.42 -3.25 5.08
N TYR A 457 12.16 -2.88 5.18
CA TYR A 457 11.72 -1.75 6.01
C TYR A 457 11.95 -2.00 7.51
N ASP A 458 11.65 -3.19 8.00
CA ASP A 458 11.87 -3.58 9.39
C ASP A 458 13.35 -3.64 9.73
N ARG A 459 14.16 -4.17 8.80
CA ARG A 459 15.61 -4.17 8.94
C ARG A 459 16.20 -2.77 8.90
N LEU A 460 15.69 -1.91 8.01
CA LEU A 460 16.10 -0.52 7.92
C LEU A 460 15.83 0.23 9.23
N LYS A 461 14.65 0.07 9.81
CA LYS A 461 14.31 0.58 11.14
C LYS A 461 15.28 0.07 12.20
N THR A 462 15.55 -1.22 12.20
CA THR A 462 16.43 -1.86 13.20
C THR A 462 17.86 -1.32 13.11
N VAL A 463 18.48 -1.30 11.93
CA VAL A 463 19.88 -0.88 11.75
C VAL A 463 20.08 0.62 11.96
N SER A 464 19.04 1.41 11.79
CA SER A 464 19.03 2.86 12.02
C SER A 464 18.46 3.27 13.37
N LYS A 465 18.03 2.32 14.21
CA LYS A 465 17.33 2.57 15.48
C LYS A 465 16.09 3.46 15.31
N GLY A 466 15.40 3.34 14.18
CA GLY A 466 14.21 4.14 13.85
C GLY A 466 14.50 5.52 13.25
N TYR A 467 15.77 5.88 13.02
CA TYR A 467 16.14 7.18 12.45
C TYR A 467 16.20 7.21 10.91
N ALA A 468 15.96 6.09 10.23
CA ALA A 468 15.89 6.08 8.78
C ALA A 468 14.45 6.11 8.29
N SER A 469 14.16 6.99 7.36
CA SER A 469 12.95 6.97 6.54
C SER A 469 13.29 6.50 5.13
N PHE A 470 12.30 5.93 4.44
CA PHE A 470 12.46 5.28 3.16
C PHE A 470 11.30 5.65 2.23
N ASP A 471 11.64 5.98 1.01
CA ASP A 471 10.71 6.15 -0.09
C ASP A 471 11.30 5.61 -1.39
N TYR A 472 10.47 5.30 -2.41
CA TYR A 472 10.97 4.77 -3.66
C TYR A 472 10.09 5.10 -4.87
N SER A 473 10.71 5.14 -6.04
CA SER A 473 10.03 5.30 -7.33
C SER A 473 10.51 4.23 -8.32
N PRO A 474 9.62 3.71 -9.21
CA PRO A 474 10.02 2.75 -10.25
C PRO A 474 10.95 3.39 -11.28
N ILE A 475 12.01 2.67 -11.67
CA ILE A 475 12.95 3.11 -12.72
C ILE A 475 13.05 2.14 -13.91
N GLY A 476 12.10 1.19 -14.01
CA GLY A 476 11.97 0.26 -15.12
C GLY A 476 12.50 -1.14 -14.84
N MET A 477 12.62 -1.93 -15.91
CA MET A 477 13.03 -3.34 -15.85
C MET A 477 14.51 -3.47 -16.20
N ARG A 478 15.22 -4.37 -15.49
CA ARG A 478 16.64 -4.66 -15.77
C ARG A 478 16.89 -6.17 -15.81
N PRO A 479 17.77 -6.67 -16.71
CA PRO A 479 18.13 -8.08 -16.75
C PRO A 479 18.76 -8.56 -15.44
N SER A 480 18.37 -9.74 -14.97
CA SER A 480 18.88 -10.33 -13.74
C SER A 480 18.97 -11.85 -13.81
N LYS A 481 19.89 -12.43 -13.02
CA LYS A 481 20.10 -13.88 -12.94
C LYS A 481 19.15 -14.51 -11.94
N LEU A 482 17.88 -14.64 -12.33
CA LEU A 482 16.84 -15.21 -11.49
C LEU A 482 16.70 -16.72 -11.71
N VAL A 483 16.40 -17.43 -10.63
CA VAL A 483 16.09 -18.85 -10.63
C VAL A 483 14.81 -19.11 -9.85
N LYS A 484 14.04 -20.08 -10.30
CA LYS A 484 12.85 -20.55 -9.58
C LYS A 484 13.31 -21.53 -8.50
N VAL A 485 12.98 -21.22 -7.25
CA VAL A 485 13.17 -22.10 -6.10
C VAL A 485 11.82 -22.71 -5.74
N ASP A 486 11.71 -24.02 -5.86
CA ASP A 486 10.53 -24.81 -5.52
C ASP A 486 10.71 -25.48 -4.16
N ILE A 487 9.65 -25.49 -3.34
CA ILE A 487 9.61 -26.21 -2.07
C ILE A 487 8.86 -27.53 -2.28
N LEU A 488 9.50 -28.63 -1.93
CA LEU A 488 8.91 -29.95 -1.97
C LEU A 488 8.67 -30.48 -0.55
N LEU A 489 7.43 -30.86 -0.26
CA LEU A 489 7.05 -31.55 0.97
C LEU A 489 6.73 -33.01 0.66
N ASN A 490 7.42 -33.90 1.34
CA ASN A 490 7.28 -35.35 1.11
C ASN A 490 7.50 -35.78 -0.36
N GLY A 491 8.23 -34.98 -1.16
CA GLY A 491 8.50 -35.19 -2.57
C GLY A 491 7.47 -34.55 -3.52
N SER A 492 6.40 -33.95 -3.01
CA SER A 492 5.42 -33.21 -3.79
C SER A 492 5.74 -31.73 -3.76
N GLN A 493 5.69 -31.06 -4.90
CA GLN A 493 5.90 -29.62 -5.00
C GLN A 493 4.72 -28.87 -4.40
N VAL A 494 5.01 -27.81 -3.66
CA VAL A 494 4.02 -26.85 -3.13
C VAL A 494 4.20 -25.56 -3.90
N ASP A 495 3.39 -25.37 -4.92
CA ASP A 495 3.44 -24.23 -5.85
C ASP A 495 3.28 -22.88 -5.13
N ALA A 496 2.41 -22.82 -4.12
CA ALA A 496 2.18 -21.64 -3.30
C ALA A 496 3.42 -21.14 -2.52
N LEU A 497 4.45 -21.99 -2.37
CA LEU A 497 5.73 -21.66 -1.72
C LEU A 497 6.88 -21.48 -2.72
N SER A 498 6.60 -21.55 -4.03
CA SER A 498 7.60 -21.29 -5.06
C SER A 498 7.92 -19.80 -5.16
N ALA A 499 9.20 -19.45 -5.34
CA ALA A 499 9.65 -18.07 -5.45
C ALA A 499 10.71 -17.90 -6.55
N LEU A 500 10.72 -16.71 -7.20
CA LEU A 500 11.81 -16.30 -8.08
C LEU A 500 12.83 -15.53 -7.25
N ILE A 501 14.06 -16.03 -7.21
CA ILE A 501 15.13 -15.54 -6.34
C ILE A 501 16.40 -15.36 -7.17
N HIS A 502 17.20 -14.35 -6.83
CA HIS A 502 18.51 -14.20 -7.47
C HIS A 502 19.41 -15.41 -7.19
N ALA A 503 20.11 -15.89 -8.22
CA ALA A 503 20.88 -17.15 -8.17
C ALA A 503 21.88 -17.20 -7.01
N ASP A 504 22.52 -16.07 -6.67
CA ASP A 504 23.50 -15.98 -5.60
C ASP A 504 22.87 -16.17 -4.20
N ASN A 505 21.60 -15.80 -4.02
CA ASN A 505 20.87 -15.88 -2.75
C ASN A 505 20.00 -17.14 -2.63
N ALA A 506 19.81 -17.89 -3.73
CA ALA A 506 18.86 -19.01 -3.80
C ALA A 506 19.11 -20.10 -2.75
N TYR A 507 20.39 -20.44 -2.50
CA TYR A 507 20.76 -21.42 -1.47
C TYR A 507 20.40 -20.96 -0.06
N ASN A 508 20.77 -19.74 0.29
CA ASN A 508 20.56 -19.19 1.63
C ASN A 508 19.08 -19.04 1.95
N ILE A 509 18.30 -18.49 1.01
CA ILE A 509 16.86 -18.31 1.14
C ILE A 509 16.15 -19.67 1.19
N GLY A 510 16.47 -20.60 0.27
CA GLY A 510 15.89 -21.95 0.26
C GLY A 510 16.19 -22.73 1.54
N LYS A 511 17.37 -22.56 2.13
CA LYS A 511 17.74 -23.16 3.43
C LYS A 511 16.88 -22.59 4.56
N LYS A 512 16.78 -21.25 4.67
CA LYS A 512 15.95 -20.58 5.69
C LYS A 512 14.48 -20.99 5.58
N MET A 513 13.93 -21.04 4.35
CA MET A 513 12.57 -21.52 4.12
C MET A 513 12.36 -22.95 4.66
N CYS A 514 13.28 -23.88 4.36
CA CYS A 514 13.21 -25.25 4.87
C CYS A 514 13.29 -25.32 6.41
N GLU A 515 14.16 -24.51 7.03
CA GLU A 515 14.32 -24.45 8.48
C GLU A 515 13.07 -23.90 9.16
N LYS A 516 12.48 -22.82 8.64
CA LYS A 516 11.25 -22.21 9.18
C LYS A 516 10.06 -23.17 9.04
N LEU A 517 9.87 -23.77 7.87
CA LEU A 517 8.81 -24.77 7.65
C LEU A 517 8.96 -25.99 8.57
N ARG A 518 10.19 -26.45 8.87
CA ARG A 518 10.43 -27.53 9.83
C ARG A 518 9.95 -27.20 11.23
N GLN A 519 10.00 -25.95 11.64
CA GLN A 519 9.57 -25.49 12.95
C GLN A 519 8.04 -25.43 13.06
N LEU A 520 7.37 -25.01 12.00
CA LEU A 520 5.94 -24.71 11.98
C LEU A 520 5.04 -25.90 11.60
N ILE A 521 5.51 -26.76 10.69
CA ILE A 521 4.74 -27.92 10.29
C ILE A 521 4.74 -28.95 11.43
N PRO A 522 3.57 -29.39 11.91
CA PRO A 522 3.48 -30.35 12.99
C PRO A 522 4.03 -31.73 12.63
N ARG A 523 4.58 -32.43 13.61
CA ARG A 523 5.10 -33.78 13.42
C ARG A 523 3.99 -34.75 13.03
N GLN A 524 4.22 -35.50 11.95
CA GLN A 524 3.33 -36.53 11.46
C GLN A 524 3.72 -37.93 11.97
N GLN A 525 2.92 -38.94 11.65
CA GLN A 525 3.22 -40.36 11.96
C GLN A 525 4.39 -40.93 11.13
N PHE A 526 4.86 -40.18 10.13
CA PHE A 526 5.99 -40.50 9.25
C PHE A 526 6.94 -39.33 9.12
N ASP A 527 8.18 -39.58 8.66
CA ASP A 527 9.15 -38.51 8.45
C ASP A 527 8.76 -37.73 7.21
N VAL A 528 8.70 -36.39 7.36
CA VAL A 528 8.38 -35.45 6.27
C VAL A 528 9.67 -34.76 5.85
N PRO A 529 10.25 -35.09 4.69
CA PRO A 529 11.34 -34.33 4.11
C PRO A 529 10.79 -33.02 3.52
N ILE A 530 11.44 -31.90 3.86
CA ILE A 530 11.25 -30.58 3.28
C ILE A 530 12.48 -30.33 2.43
N GLN A 531 12.30 -29.97 1.16
CA GLN A 531 13.41 -29.78 0.24
C GLN A 531 13.20 -28.49 -0.56
N ALA A 532 14.25 -27.70 -0.70
CA ALA A 532 14.29 -26.60 -1.66
C ALA A 532 15.05 -27.09 -2.91
N ALA A 533 14.50 -26.83 -4.08
CA ALA A 533 15.04 -27.30 -5.35
C ALA A 533 15.06 -26.19 -6.41
N ILE A 534 16.04 -26.23 -7.31
CA ILE A 534 16.09 -25.44 -8.54
C ILE A 534 15.99 -26.43 -9.70
N GLY A 535 14.82 -26.50 -10.34
CA GLY A 535 14.51 -27.54 -11.29
C GLY A 535 14.64 -28.94 -10.64
N ALA A 536 15.45 -29.81 -11.21
CA ALA A 536 15.69 -31.15 -10.66
C ALA A 536 16.74 -31.19 -9.53
N LYS A 537 17.47 -30.09 -9.27
CA LYS A 537 18.57 -30.06 -8.30
C LYS A 537 18.08 -29.62 -6.92
N ILE A 538 18.15 -30.52 -5.94
CA ILE A 538 17.90 -30.17 -4.54
C ILE A 538 19.08 -29.37 -4.01
N ILE A 539 18.81 -28.15 -3.51
CA ILE A 539 19.80 -27.21 -2.95
C ILE A 539 19.86 -27.27 -1.43
N SER A 540 18.71 -27.55 -0.76
CA SER A 540 18.64 -27.66 0.70
C SER A 540 17.63 -28.75 1.08
N ARG A 541 17.85 -29.36 2.27
CA ARG A 541 16.94 -30.39 2.80
C ARG A 541 16.91 -30.36 4.31
N GLU A 542 15.69 -30.33 4.84
CA GLU A 542 15.37 -30.54 6.25
C GLU A 542 14.42 -31.74 6.41
N THR A 543 14.29 -32.25 7.62
CA THR A 543 13.38 -33.39 7.84
C THR A 543 12.67 -33.23 9.19
N ILE A 544 11.32 -33.23 9.15
CA ILE A 544 10.49 -33.35 10.34
C ILE A 544 10.42 -34.82 10.73
N LYS A 545 10.96 -35.14 11.90
CA LYS A 545 10.96 -36.55 12.40
C LYS A 545 9.57 -36.98 12.82
N ALA A 546 9.20 -38.19 12.45
CA ALA A 546 7.93 -38.80 12.85
C ALA A 546 7.75 -38.84 14.38
N VAL A 547 6.49 -38.75 14.81
CA VAL A 547 6.12 -39.10 16.19
C VAL A 547 6.45 -40.57 16.42
N ARG A 548 7.30 -40.87 17.38
CA ARG A 548 7.69 -42.23 17.72
C ARG A 548 6.84 -42.74 18.88
N LYS A 549 6.07 -43.82 18.62
CA LYS A 549 5.52 -44.62 19.68
C LYS A 549 6.56 -45.70 20.05
N ASP A 550 6.93 -45.80 21.31
CA ASP A 550 7.83 -46.88 21.77
C ASP A 550 7.07 -48.21 21.74
N VAL A 551 7.21 -48.93 20.60
CA VAL A 551 6.58 -50.24 20.38
C VAL A 551 7.30 -51.36 21.15
N THR A 552 8.48 -51.03 21.75
CA THR A 552 9.31 -51.99 22.49
C THR A 552 9.16 -51.85 24.00
N ALA A 553 8.47 -50.80 24.50
CA ALA A 553 8.27 -50.56 25.95
C ALA A 553 7.65 -51.72 26.72
N LYS A 554 6.81 -52.55 26.05
CA LYS A 554 6.18 -53.71 26.68
C LYS A 554 6.96 -55.01 26.45
N CYS A 555 8.17 -54.96 25.85
CA CYS A 555 9.02 -56.15 25.67
C CYS A 555 9.92 -56.32 26.88
N TYR A 556 9.46 -57.04 27.89
CA TYR A 556 10.24 -57.47 29.06
C TYR A 556 11.19 -58.62 28.64
N GLY A 557 12.49 -58.51 29.02
CA GLY A 557 13.49 -59.55 28.75
C GLY A 557 14.20 -59.44 27.40
N GLY A 558 15.31 -60.11 27.23
CA GLY A 558 16.26 -60.00 26.12
C GLY A 558 15.84 -60.55 24.76
N ASP A 559 14.55 -60.66 24.43
CA ASP A 559 14.09 -61.14 23.13
C ASP A 559 14.36 -60.10 22.04
N ILE A 560 15.58 -60.16 21.52
CA ILE A 560 16.10 -59.29 20.47
C ILE A 560 15.32 -59.52 19.17
N SER A 561 14.90 -60.73 18.89
CA SER A 561 14.16 -61.12 17.66
C SER A 561 12.80 -60.45 17.60
N ARG A 562 12.06 -60.43 18.73
CA ARG A 562 10.74 -59.79 18.86
C ARG A 562 10.84 -58.28 18.76
N LYS A 563 11.84 -57.65 19.43
CA LYS A 563 12.11 -56.21 19.32
C LYS A 563 12.38 -55.82 17.84
N ARG A 564 13.21 -56.57 17.17
CA ARG A 564 13.54 -56.33 15.74
C ARG A 564 12.32 -56.46 14.84
N LYS A 565 11.49 -57.50 15.00
CA LYS A 565 10.24 -57.65 14.23
C LYS A 565 9.26 -56.52 14.46
N LEU A 566 9.10 -56.03 15.68
CA LEU A 566 8.23 -54.90 16.00
C LEU A 566 8.72 -53.60 15.37
N LEU A 567 10.03 -53.34 15.41
CA LEU A 567 10.64 -52.17 14.77
C LEU A 567 10.51 -52.25 13.23
N GLU A 568 10.70 -53.41 12.62
CA GLU A 568 10.52 -53.62 11.18
C GLU A 568 9.05 -53.43 10.77
N LYS A 569 8.10 -53.91 11.56
CA LYS A 569 6.65 -53.72 11.32
C LYS A 569 6.29 -52.25 11.41
N GLN A 570 6.84 -51.53 12.41
CA GLN A 570 6.66 -50.06 12.55
C GLN A 570 7.24 -49.33 11.33
N LYS A 571 8.46 -49.72 10.86
CA LYS A 571 9.10 -49.10 9.71
C LYS A 571 8.29 -49.34 8.42
N LYS A 572 7.76 -50.55 8.19
CA LYS A 572 6.88 -50.87 7.05
C LYS A 572 5.56 -50.10 7.12
N GLY A 573 4.94 -49.97 8.32
CA GLY A 573 3.73 -49.18 8.53
C GLY A 573 3.93 -47.71 8.21
N LYS A 574 5.02 -47.11 8.70
CA LYS A 574 5.39 -45.72 8.39
C LYS A 574 5.64 -45.49 6.90
N LYS A 575 6.30 -46.44 6.20
CA LYS A 575 6.53 -46.36 4.75
C LYS A 575 5.19 -46.35 4.00
N LYS A 576 4.22 -47.17 4.41
CA LYS A 576 2.89 -47.22 3.80
C LYS A 576 2.09 -45.96 4.06
N MET A 577 2.13 -45.42 5.29
CA MET A 577 1.48 -44.15 5.67
C MET A 577 2.05 -42.98 4.89
N ARG A 578 3.37 -42.96 4.67
CA ARG A 578 4.04 -41.91 3.86
C ARG A 578 3.56 -41.86 2.40
N GLN A 579 3.19 -43.03 1.83
CA GLN A 579 2.70 -43.13 0.44
C GLN A 579 1.25 -42.63 0.27
N VAL A 580 0.47 -42.56 1.36
CA VAL A 580 -0.97 -42.26 1.34
C VAL A 580 -1.27 -40.94 2.05
N GLY A 581 -0.37 -40.47 2.92
CA GLY A 581 -0.63 -39.27 3.78
C GLY A 581 -0.29 -37.98 3.06
N ASN A 582 -1.27 -37.11 2.92
CA ASN A 582 -1.05 -35.68 2.63
C ASN A 582 -0.50 -34.99 3.88
N VAL A 583 0.39 -34.04 3.68
CA VAL A 583 0.93 -33.18 4.74
C VAL A 583 0.13 -31.90 4.74
N GLU A 584 -0.64 -31.67 5.80
CA GLU A 584 -1.30 -30.37 6.00
C GLU A 584 -0.26 -29.31 6.35
N ILE A 585 -0.32 -28.18 5.66
CA ILE A 585 0.53 -27.02 5.89
C ILE A 585 -0.33 -26.01 6.67
N PRO A 586 0.01 -25.67 7.91
CA PRO A 586 -0.71 -24.63 8.63
C PRO A 586 -0.65 -23.28 7.89
N GLN A 587 -1.69 -22.48 8.00
CA GLN A 587 -1.74 -21.14 7.42
C GLN A 587 -0.54 -20.28 7.87
N GLU A 588 -0.17 -20.39 9.15
CA GLU A 588 0.98 -19.71 9.72
C GLU A 588 2.30 -20.02 8.99
N ALA A 589 2.42 -21.22 8.40
CA ALA A 589 3.63 -21.61 7.67
C ALA A 589 3.80 -20.84 6.35
N PHE A 590 2.71 -20.48 5.68
CA PHE A 590 2.77 -19.63 4.49
C PHE A 590 3.19 -18.20 4.86
N MET A 591 2.60 -17.64 5.92
CA MET A 591 2.94 -16.30 6.40
C MET A 591 4.36 -16.21 6.98
N ALA A 592 4.81 -17.25 7.68
CA ALA A 592 6.14 -17.26 8.30
C ALA A 592 7.29 -17.38 7.31
N VAL A 593 7.05 -17.97 6.14
CA VAL A 593 8.03 -17.98 5.03
C VAL A 593 8.27 -16.56 4.48
N LEU A 594 7.34 -15.63 4.71
CA LEU A 594 7.49 -14.20 4.34
C LEU A 594 8.47 -13.48 5.30
N LYS A 595 8.57 -13.93 6.56
CA LYS A 595 9.42 -13.33 7.60
C LYS A 595 10.63 -14.24 7.88
N LEU A 596 11.50 -14.39 6.88
CA LEU A 596 12.66 -15.32 6.95
C LEU A 596 13.77 -14.89 7.90
N ASN A 597 13.75 -13.68 8.44
CA ASN A 597 14.83 -13.11 9.23
C ASN A 597 14.49 -12.84 10.70
N ASP A 598 13.32 -13.30 11.17
CA ASP A 598 12.95 -13.33 12.61
C ASP A 598 13.52 -14.54 13.32
#